data_a7a78148f7327e873752530286089a82
#
_entry.id   a7a78148f7327e873752530286089a82
#
_cell.length_a   1.000
_cell.length_b   1.000
_cell.length_c   1.000
_cell.angle_alpha   90.00
_cell.angle_beta   90.00
_cell.angle_gamma   90.00
#
_symmetry.space_group_name_H-M   'P 1'
#
loop_
_entity.id
_entity.type
_entity.pdbx_description
1 polymer ?
#
loop_
_entity_poly.entity_id
_entity_poly.type
_entity_poly.pdbx_seq_one_letter_code
_entity_poly.pdbx_strand_id
1 'polypeptide(L)'
;MKRKSLAALFMAAVVFASCSKEEEKSPEITLEKDSVTLTSGGEFLINASSDYDLTYKSEDRYHATVDEKGLVTARCVGETNIVVSNTETSKKVKITVMPEYDIYEDLCQYLGKTKSQILSKFGDHYTSAENYIIYEDYTSYVSDLMFKIENDVVKDVLINVDKSYWSTLEGYLKERYVFAGKANEAEVGVLSEIGVYKYFDNTDEAKIKTKILVWGFDDTDRTFLAVSYSPYPY
;
A
#
# COMPACT_ATOMS: atom_id res chain seq x y z
N MET A 1 27.93 -9.65 -102.84
CA MET A 1 27.38 -10.47 -101.73
C MET A 1 27.58 -9.70 -100.43
N LYS A 2 26.49 -9.10 -99.91
CA LYS A 2 26.53 -8.27 -98.65
C LYS A 2 25.75 -9.05 -97.57
N ARG A 3 26.42 -9.46 -96.51
CA ARG A 3 25.79 -10.05 -95.34
C ARG A 3 25.26 -8.95 -94.38
N LYS A 4 23.97 -8.95 -94.13
CA LYS A 4 23.35 -8.07 -93.14
C LYS A 4 23.41 -8.78 -91.76
N SER A 5 24.10 -8.22 -90.82
CA SER A 5 24.07 -8.64 -89.41
C SER A 5 22.84 -8.00 -88.71
N LEU A 6 22.01 -8.88 -88.19
CA LEU A 6 20.88 -8.49 -87.36
C LEU A 6 21.31 -8.39 -85.88
N ALA A 7 21.38 -7.19 -85.34
CA ALA A 7 21.67 -6.99 -83.94
C ALA A 7 20.36 -7.12 -83.12
N ALA A 8 20.28 -8.16 -82.31
CA ALA A 8 19.17 -8.36 -81.35
C ALA A 8 19.45 -7.50 -80.09
N LEU A 9 18.61 -6.54 -79.84
CA LEU A 9 18.64 -5.69 -78.62
C LEU A 9 17.94 -6.45 -77.52
N PHE A 10 18.69 -6.97 -76.54
CA PHE A 10 18.18 -7.54 -75.32
C PHE A 10 17.84 -6.41 -74.32
N MET A 11 16.56 -6.14 -74.12
CA MET A 11 16.03 -5.22 -73.12
C MET A 11 15.95 -5.96 -71.76
N ALA A 12 16.93 -5.75 -70.89
CA ALA A 12 16.89 -6.30 -69.52
C ALA A 12 15.93 -5.47 -68.72
N ALA A 13 14.77 -6.03 -68.39
CA ALA A 13 13.86 -5.48 -67.39
C ALA A 13 14.44 -5.69 -65.99
N VAL A 14 14.95 -4.62 -65.40
CA VAL A 14 15.34 -4.61 -63.98
C VAL A 14 14.08 -4.51 -63.13
N VAL A 15 13.65 -5.65 -62.56
CA VAL A 15 12.57 -5.67 -61.55
C VAL A 15 13.20 -5.21 -60.24
N PHE A 16 12.90 -3.97 -59.84
CA PHE A 16 13.17 -3.51 -58.48
C PHE A 16 12.17 -4.25 -57.56
N ALA A 17 12.61 -5.34 -56.95
CA ALA A 17 11.94 -5.89 -55.78
C ALA A 17 12.13 -4.88 -54.65
N SER A 18 11.11 -4.05 -54.44
CA SER A 18 10.97 -3.25 -53.22
C SER A 18 10.74 -4.24 -52.07
N CYS A 19 11.79 -4.68 -51.45
CA CYS A 19 11.71 -5.29 -50.12
C CYS A 19 11.30 -4.18 -49.16
N SER A 20 10.03 -4.07 -48.82
CA SER A 20 9.60 -3.38 -47.63
C SER A 20 10.21 -4.18 -46.47
N LYS A 21 11.28 -3.69 -45.86
CA LYS A 21 11.72 -4.17 -44.55
C LYS A 21 10.56 -3.91 -43.62
N GLU A 22 9.84 -4.96 -43.21
CA GLU A 22 9.07 -4.87 -41.98
C GLU A 22 10.08 -4.48 -40.89
N GLU A 23 9.89 -3.32 -40.26
CA GLU A 23 10.68 -2.92 -39.11
C GLU A 23 10.44 -4.00 -38.04
N GLU A 24 11.52 -4.71 -37.65
CA GLU A 24 11.46 -5.65 -36.56
C GLU A 24 11.07 -4.89 -35.30
N LYS A 25 9.91 -5.22 -34.73
CA LYS A 25 9.44 -4.64 -33.47
C LYS A 25 10.40 -5.03 -32.35
N SER A 26 10.86 -4.04 -31.60
CA SER A 26 11.67 -4.26 -30.41
C SER A 26 10.78 -4.56 -29.21
N PRO A 27 11.03 -5.65 -28.45
CA PRO A 27 10.29 -5.93 -27.23
C PRO A 27 10.66 -5.00 -26.06
N GLU A 28 11.59 -4.08 -26.26
CA GLU A 28 12.06 -3.21 -25.20
C GLU A 28 10.95 -2.29 -24.68
N ILE A 29 10.89 -2.16 -23.33
CA ILE A 29 10.05 -1.17 -22.65
C ILE A 29 10.97 -0.06 -22.15
N THR A 30 10.71 1.19 -22.54
CA THR A 30 11.40 2.36 -22.00
C THR A 30 10.49 3.00 -20.95
N LEU A 31 11.04 3.28 -19.76
CA LEU A 31 10.38 4.00 -18.67
C LEU A 31 11.04 5.36 -18.50
N GLU A 32 10.25 6.42 -18.31
CA GLU A 32 10.77 7.74 -17.94
C GLU A 32 11.33 7.74 -16.50
N LYS A 33 10.62 7.03 -15.60
CA LYS A 33 11.01 6.86 -14.19
C LYS A 33 10.84 5.40 -13.77
N ASP A 34 11.77 4.90 -12.98
CA ASP A 34 11.73 3.58 -12.35
C ASP A 34 11.28 3.61 -10.89
N SER A 35 11.16 4.81 -10.31
CA SER A 35 10.71 5.02 -8.93
C SER A 35 9.99 6.36 -8.77
N VAL A 36 8.96 6.37 -7.92
CA VAL A 36 8.14 7.54 -7.61
C VAL A 36 7.73 7.51 -6.13
N THR A 37 7.78 8.67 -5.49
CA THR A 37 7.29 8.88 -4.11
C THR A 37 6.03 9.73 -4.16
N LEU A 38 4.98 9.29 -3.46
CA LEU A 38 3.67 9.95 -3.35
C LEU A 38 3.23 9.98 -1.89
N THR A 39 2.24 10.80 -1.58
CA THR A 39 1.45 10.68 -0.36
C THR A 39 0.13 9.98 -0.65
N SER A 40 -0.60 9.55 0.38
CA SER A 40 -1.91 8.87 0.21
C SER A 40 -2.87 9.74 -0.61
N GLY A 41 -3.54 9.14 -1.59
CA GLY A 41 -4.41 9.81 -2.56
C GLY A 41 -3.67 10.52 -3.70
N GLY A 42 -2.33 10.59 -3.69
CA GLY A 42 -1.54 11.15 -4.78
C GLY A 42 -1.60 10.29 -6.05
N GLU A 43 -1.49 10.94 -7.21
CA GLU A 43 -1.56 10.28 -8.51
C GLU A 43 -0.28 10.49 -9.32
N PHE A 44 0.06 9.51 -10.14
CA PHE A 44 1.19 9.56 -11.06
C PHE A 44 0.89 8.77 -12.34
N LEU A 45 1.07 9.38 -13.50
CA LEU A 45 0.98 8.69 -14.78
C LEU A 45 2.34 8.10 -15.16
N ILE A 46 2.41 6.79 -15.33
CA ILE A 46 3.61 6.11 -15.83
C ILE A 46 3.77 6.42 -17.32
N ASN A 47 4.81 7.19 -17.65
CA ASN A 47 5.23 7.41 -19.03
C ASN A 47 6.14 6.25 -19.46
N ALA A 48 5.58 5.34 -20.24
CA ALA A 48 6.26 4.19 -20.80
C ALA A 48 6.04 4.10 -22.30
N SER A 49 7.03 3.57 -23.04
CA SER A 49 6.92 3.32 -24.47
C SER A 49 7.43 1.92 -24.83
N SER A 50 6.82 1.32 -25.84
CA SER A 50 7.16 0.02 -26.42
C SER A 50 6.56 -0.08 -27.82
N ASP A 51 7.10 -0.93 -28.70
CA ASP A 51 6.50 -1.26 -29.99
C ASP A 51 5.29 -2.21 -29.88
N TYR A 52 5.03 -2.73 -28.69
CA TYR A 52 3.91 -3.59 -28.34
C TYR A 52 2.98 -2.92 -27.34
N ASP A 53 1.73 -3.36 -27.29
CA ASP A 53 0.75 -2.87 -26.31
C ASP A 53 1.24 -3.12 -24.88
N LEU A 54 1.13 -2.08 -24.04
CA LEU A 54 1.52 -2.14 -22.65
C LEU A 54 0.35 -2.49 -21.74
N THR A 55 0.63 -3.27 -20.71
CA THR A 55 -0.27 -3.58 -19.61
C THR A 55 0.36 -3.21 -18.29
N TYR A 56 -0.46 -2.83 -17.31
CA TYR A 56 -0.03 -2.36 -16.00
C TYR A 56 -0.67 -3.18 -14.90
N LYS A 57 0.11 -3.57 -13.90
CA LYS A 57 -0.38 -4.35 -12.75
C LYS A 57 0.35 -3.96 -11.47
N SER A 58 -0.39 -3.65 -10.42
CA SER A 58 0.18 -3.49 -9.08
C SER A 58 0.51 -4.85 -8.46
N GLU A 59 1.69 -4.97 -7.84
CA GLU A 59 2.07 -6.15 -7.02
C GLU A 59 1.38 -6.13 -5.67
N ASP A 60 1.10 -4.94 -5.12
CA ASP A 60 0.32 -4.78 -3.90
C ASP A 60 -0.66 -3.60 -4.02
N ARG A 61 -1.94 -3.92 -4.22
CA ARG A 61 -3.01 -2.93 -4.36
C ARG A 61 -3.38 -2.25 -3.04
N TYR A 62 -2.89 -2.74 -1.92
CA TYR A 62 -3.06 -2.07 -0.64
C TYR A 62 -2.33 -0.73 -0.61
N HIS A 63 -1.11 -0.68 -1.16
CA HIS A 63 -0.29 0.52 -1.19
C HIS A 63 -0.54 1.40 -2.42
N ALA A 64 -0.73 0.82 -3.61
CA ALA A 64 -1.08 1.58 -4.79
C ALA A 64 -1.86 0.75 -5.80
N THR A 65 -2.77 1.38 -6.52
CA THR A 65 -3.47 0.81 -7.68
C THR A 65 -2.96 1.44 -8.97
N VAL A 66 -3.22 0.80 -10.10
CA VAL A 66 -2.94 1.33 -11.43
C VAL A 66 -4.09 0.97 -12.37
N ASP A 67 -4.45 1.89 -13.25
CA ASP A 67 -5.44 1.66 -14.29
C ASP A 67 -4.81 1.13 -15.61
N GLU A 68 -5.66 0.84 -16.60
CA GLU A 68 -5.25 0.34 -17.92
C GLU A 68 -4.40 1.35 -18.71
N LYS A 69 -4.40 2.63 -18.34
CA LYS A 69 -3.64 3.70 -18.99
C LYS A 69 -2.31 3.99 -18.29
N GLY A 70 -2.03 3.29 -17.19
CA GLY A 70 -0.83 3.51 -16.38
C GLY A 70 -0.96 4.63 -15.34
N LEU A 71 -2.18 5.12 -15.07
CA LEU A 71 -2.39 6.08 -13.98
C LEU A 71 -2.36 5.33 -12.64
N VAL A 72 -1.35 5.62 -11.85
CA VAL A 72 -1.15 5.10 -10.50
C VAL A 72 -1.89 6.00 -9.52
N THR A 73 -2.61 5.40 -8.57
CA THR A 73 -3.19 6.08 -7.41
C THR A 73 -2.61 5.48 -6.13
N ALA A 74 -1.90 6.31 -5.35
CA ALA A 74 -1.38 5.93 -4.04
C ALA A 74 -2.52 5.73 -3.03
N ARG A 75 -2.43 4.69 -2.19
CA ARG A 75 -3.44 4.35 -1.19
C ARG A 75 -2.84 4.42 0.22
N CYS A 76 -2.47 3.28 0.77
CA CYS A 76 -1.93 3.22 2.13
C CYS A 76 -0.40 3.34 2.14
N VAL A 77 0.13 3.95 3.20
CA VAL A 77 1.58 4.09 3.45
C VAL A 77 2.31 2.77 3.29
N GLY A 78 3.43 2.78 2.57
CA GLY A 78 4.26 1.62 2.31
C GLY A 78 4.83 1.60 0.89
N GLU A 79 5.26 0.43 0.44
CA GLU A 79 5.93 0.29 -0.85
C GLU A 79 5.30 -0.81 -1.69
N THR A 80 5.22 -0.59 -2.99
CA THR A 80 4.83 -1.60 -3.97
C THR A 80 5.53 -1.36 -5.30
N ASN A 81 5.43 -2.31 -6.23
CA ASN A 81 5.83 -2.11 -7.60
C ASN A 81 4.62 -2.14 -8.52
N ILE A 82 4.65 -1.29 -9.53
CA ILE A 82 3.80 -1.43 -10.71
C ILE A 82 4.62 -2.15 -11.77
N VAL A 83 4.13 -3.30 -12.19
CA VAL A 83 4.71 -4.08 -13.30
C VAL A 83 4.13 -3.53 -14.59
N VAL A 84 5.00 -3.04 -15.48
CA VAL A 84 4.69 -2.61 -16.84
C VAL A 84 5.15 -3.73 -17.76
N SER A 85 4.24 -4.33 -18.51
CA SER A 85 4.53 -5.52 -19.34
C SER A 85 4.02 -5.32 -20.76
N ASN A 86 4.71 -5.94 -21.70
CA ASN A 86 4.19 -6.27 -23.02
C ASN A 86 4.19 -7.80 -23.20
N THR A 87 3.97 -8.30 -24.42
CA THR A 87 3.91 -9.75 -24.71
C THR A 87 5.25 -10.47 -24.47
N GLU A 88 6.38 -9.77 -24.45
CA GLU A 88 7.71 -10.36 -24.46
C GLU A 88 8.53 -10.05 -23.20
N THR A 89 8.30 -8.90 -22.55
CA THR A 89 9.13 -8.45 -21.44
C THR A 89 8.33 -7.65 -20.42
N SER A 90 8.96 -7.35 -19.27
CA SER A 90 8.38 -6.49 -18.24
C SER A 90 9.43 -5.66 -17.53
N LYS A 91 9.03 -4.49 -17.05
CA LYS A 91 9.79 -3.61 -16.14
C LYS A 91 8.95 -3.25 -14.93
N LYS A 92 9.61 -2.78 -13.87
CA LYS A 92 8.93 -2.36 -12.64
C LYS A 92 9.18 -0.89 -12.38
N VAL A 93 8.12 -0.22 -11.90
CA VAL A 93 8.19 1.12 -11.32
C VAL A 93 7.92 0.99 -9.83
N LYS A 94 8.91 1.34 -8.99
CA LYS A 94 8.75 1.33 -7.54
C LYS A 94 7.89 2.52 -7.11
N ILE A 95 6.85 2.26 -6.35
CA ILE A 95 6.00 3.28 -5.73
C ILE A 95 6.23 3.25 -4.22
N THR A 96 6.59 4.41 -3.66
CA THR A 96 6.70 4.61 -2.22
C THR A 96 5.62 5.60 -1.79
N VAL A 97 4.71 5.16 -0.92
CA VAL A 97 3.70 6.03 -0.31
C VAL A 97 4.19 6.47 1.05
N MET A 98 4.53 7.75 1.17
CA MET A 98 5.09 8.35 2.38
C MET A 98 3.99 8.79 3.33
N PRO A 99 4.19 8.69 4.65
CA PRO A 99 3.27 9.23 5.64
C PRO A 99 3.31 10.77 5.69
N GLU A 100 2.16 11.38 5.95
CA GLU A 100 2.03 12.79 6.33
C GLU A 100 1.90 12.95 7.86
N TYR A 101 1.45 11.88 8.56
CA TYR A 101 1.25 11.83 10.00
C TYR A 101 2.22 10.85 10.66
N ASP A 102 2.95 11.31 11.68
CA ASP A 102 3.88 10.50 12.46
C ASP A 102 3.59 10.68 13.95
N ILE A 103 2.54 10.02 14.45
CA ILE A 103 2.08 10.14 15.84
C ILE A 103 2.47 8.94 16.71
N TYR A 104 2.59 7.77 16.11
CA TYR A 104 3.13 6.54 16.70
C TYR A 104 3.48 5.54 15.60
N GLU A 105 4.27 4.51 15.93
CA GLU A 105 4.63 3.44 15.01
C GLU A 105 3.44 2.50 14.70
N ASP A 106 3.53 1.70 13.63
CA ASP A 106 2.48 0.73 13.30
C ASP A 106 2.38 -0.35 14.39
N LEU A 107 1.27 -0.32 15.13
CA LEU A 107 1.02 -1.22 16.26
C LEU A 107 0.57 -2.62 15.83
N CYS A 108 0.13 -2.81 14.58
CA CYS A 108 -0.21 -4.13 14.04
C CYS A 108 0.98 -5.10 14.09
N GLN A 109 2.20 -4.59 14.05
CA GLN A 109 3.43 -5.39 14.11
C GLN A 109 3.62 -6.14 15.43
N TYR A 110 2.94 -5.72 16.50
CA TYR A 110 3.05 -6.34 17.83
C TYR A 110 2.07 -7.47 18.08
N LEU A 111 1.02 -7.58 17.28
CA LEU A 111 0.06 -8.68 17.38
C LEU A 111 0.78 -10.02 17.17
N GLY A 112 0.54 -10.98 18.06
CA GLY A 112 1.20 -12.29 18.05
C GLY A 112 2.62 -12.33 18.61
N LYS A 113 3.21 -11.18 18.99
CA LYS A 113 4.51 -11.16 19.70
C LYS A 113 4.39 -11.71 21.11
N THR A 114 5.48 -12.28 21.64
CA THR A 114 5.51 -12.72 23.05
C THR A 114 5.69 -11.55 24.00
N LYS A 115 5.30 -11.75 25.27
CA LYS A 115 5.58 -10.79 26.35
C LYS A 115 7.07 -10.41 26.39
N SER A 116 7.96 -11.40 26.28
CA SER A 116 9.40 -11.17 26.28
C SER A 116 9.87 -10.25 25.14
N GLN A 117 9.26 -10.36 23.93
CA GLN A 117 9.58 -9.47 22.82
C GLN A 117 9.10 -8.03 23.07
N ILE A 118 7.93 -7.85 23.72
CA ILE A 118 7.46 -6.53 24.14
C ILE A 118 8.40 -5.91 25.16
N LEU A 119 8.76 -6.65 26.23
CA LEU A 119 9.68 -6.17 27.24
C LEU A 119 11.07 -5.84 26.67
N SER A 120 11.55 -6.61 25.70
CA SER A 120 12.81 -6.31 25.00
C SER A 120 12.78 -5.01 24.23
N LYS A 121 11.61 -4.61 23.68
CA LYS A 121 11.44 -3.38 22.90
C LYS A 121 11.19 -2.16 23.78
N PHE A 122 10.30 -2.26 24.77
CA PHE A 122 9.81 -1.14 25.57
C PHE A 122 10.39 -1.07 26.98
N GLY A 123 11.10 -2.12 27.42
CA GLY A 123 11.65 -2.21 28.77
C GLY A 123 10.68 -2.81 29.78
N ASP A 124 11.12 -2.82 31.07
CA ASP A 124 10.40 -3.41 32.20
C ASP A 124 9.70 -2.38 33.12
N HIS A 125 9.77 -1.10 32.77
CA HIS A 125 9.03 -0.02 33.42
C HIS A 125 7.62 0.07 32.87
N TYR A 126 6.72 -0.74 33.39
CA TYR A 126 5.31 -0.76 33.01
C TYR A 126 4.44 -0.96 34.26
N THR A 127 3.19 -0.52 34.17
CA THR A 127 2.13 -0.93 35.09
C THR A 127 1.39 -2.14 34.54
N SER A 128 0.71 -2.91 35.37
CA SER A 128 -0.10 -4.04 34.93
C SER A 128 -1.48 -4.01 35.56
N ALA A 129 -2.49 -4.25 34.76
CA ALA A 129 -3.86 -4.42 35.20
C ALA A 129 -4.45 -5.64 34.50
N GLU A 130 -4.92 -6.63 35.32
CA GLU A 130 -5.41 -7.91 34.82
C GLU A 130 -4.38 -8.60 33.88
N ASN A 131 -4.69 -8.71 32.61
CA ASN A 131 -3.82 -9.29 31.59
C ASN A 131 -3.18 -8.24 30.67
N TYR A 132 -3.18 -6.96 31.07
CA TYR A 132 -2.55 -5.88 30.31
C TYR A 132 -1.18 -5.50 30.88
N ILE A 133 -0.26 -5.17 29.97
CA ILE A 133 0.97 -4.43 30.23
C ILE A 133 0.73 -3.01 29.72
N ILE A 134 0.98 -1.99 30.53
CA ILE A 134 0.64 -0.59 30.24
C ILE A 134 1.90 0.26 30.34
N TYR A 135 2.25 0.93 29.27
CA TYR A 135 3.29 1.95 29.19
C TYR A 135 2.61 3.32 29.16
N GLU A 136 2.80 4.09 30.21
CA GLU A 136 2.27 5.45 30.34
C GLU A 136 3.16 6.45 29.59
N ASP A 137 2.60 7.62 29.20
CA ASP A 137 3.30 8.71 28.48
C ASP A 137 4.07 8.22 27.24
N TYR A 138 3.44 7.37 26.43
CA TYR A 138 4.09 6.69 25.31
C TYR A 138 4.61 7.66 24.24
N THR A 139 3.80 8.63 23.82
CA THR A 139 4.21 9.73 22.92
C THR A 139 3.52 11.03 23.33
N SER A 140 3.86 12.16 22.68
CA SER A 140 3.15 13.42 22.89
C SER A 140 1.66 13.40 22.51
N TYR A 141 1.23 12.42 21.75
CA TYR A 141 -0.16 12.22 21.29
C TYR A 141 -0.88 11.08 22.02
N VAL A 142 -0.12 10.10 22.49
CA VAL A 142 -0.64 8.86 23.07
C VAL A 142 -0.25 8.80 24.54
N SER A 143 -1.24 8.89 25.43
CA SER A 143 -1.01 8.79 26.88
C SER A 143 -0.62 7.37 27.28
N ASP A 144 -1.32 6.36 26.80
CA ASP A 144 -1.09 4.99 27.21
C ASP A 144 -0.96 4.05 26.00
N LEU A 145 0.05 3.19 26.03
CA LEU A 145 0.19 2.06 25.13
C LEU A 145 0.00 0.77 25.95
N MET A 146 -1.01 -0.01 25.59
CA MET A 146 -1.43 -1.19 26.33
C MET A 146 -1.36 -2.44 25.46
N PHE A 147 -0.77 -3.51 25.99
CA PHE A 147 -0.71 -4.82 25.36
C PHE A 147 -1.52 -5.82 26.18
N LYS A 148 -2.57 -6.39 25.60
CA LYS A 148 -3.29 -7.51 26.19
C LYS A 148 -2.51 -8.79 25.95
N ILE A 149 -2.08 -9.46 27.04
CA ILE A 149 -1.30 -10.69 26.98
C ILE A 149 -2.17 -11.88 27.41
N GLU A 150 -2.31 -12.86 26.52
CA GLU A 150 -2.96 -14.13 26.82
C GLU A 150 -2.06 -15.28 26.33
N ASN A 151 -1.79 -16.26 27.22
CA ASN A 151 -0.89 -17.38 26.95
C ASN A 151 0.50 -16.92 26.44
N ASP A 152 1.06 -15.89 27.09
CA ASP A 152 2.34 -15.25 26.75
C ASP A 152 2.40 -14.55 25.39
N VAL A 153 1.26 -14.32 24.75
CA VAL A 153 1.17 -13.72 23.42
C VAL A 153 0.27 -12.49 23.42
N VAL A 154 0.68 -11.44 22.72
CA VAL A 154 -0.13 -10.23 22.48
C VAL A 154 -1.34 -10.58 21.63
N LYS A 155 -2.53 -10.37 22.19
CA LYS A 155 -3.82 -10.56 21.50
C LYS A 155 -4.40 -9.26 20.98
N ASP A 156 -4.28 -8.19 21.75
CA ASP A 156 -4.75 -6.86 21.37
C ASP A 156 -3.69 -5.84 21.75
N VAL A 157 -3.64 -4.75 20.97
CA VAL A 157 -2.87 -3.56 21.31
C VAL A 157 -3.85 -2.40 21.37
N LEU A 158 -3.82 -1.64 22.47
CA LEU A 158 -4.68 -0.48 22.68
C LEU A 158 -3.84 0.76 22.93
N ILE A 159 -4.34 1.90 22.51
CA ILE A 159 -3.79 3.20 22.87
C ILE A 159 -4.91 4.15 23.29
N ASN A 160 -4.55 5.09 24.16
CA ASN A 160 -5.40 6.22 24.53
C ASN A 160 -4.83 7.50 23.93
N VAL A 161 -5.65 8.26 23.24
CA VAL A 161 -5.32 9.52 22.58
C VAL A 161 -6.28 10.61 23.08
N ASP A 162 -5.76 11.79 23.47
CA ASP A 162 -6.64 12.92 23.81
C ASP A 162 -7.51 13.32 22.61
N LYS A 163 -8.81 13.56 22.84
CA LYS A 163 -9.77 13.87 21.76
C LYS A 163 -9.40 15.12 20.97
N SER A 164 -8.65 16.05 21.55
CA SER A 164 -8.14 17.22 20.83
C SER A 164 -7.27 16.87 19.60
N TYR A 165 -6.68 15.68 19.58
CA TYR A 165 -5.87 15.18 18.46
C TYR A 165 -6.68 14.34 17.44
N TRP A 166 -8.03 14.35 17.49
CA TRP A 166 -8.86 13.54 16.61
C TRP A 166 -8.51 13.69 15.12
N SER A 167 -8.37 14.90 14.61
CA SER A 167 -8.08 15.13 13.19
C SER A 167 -6.73 14.55 12.77
N THR A 168 -5.73 14.63 13.65
CA THR A 168 -4.39 14.07 13.45
C THR A 168 -4.44 12.53 13.46
N LEU A 169 -5.14 11.96 14.44
CA LEU A 169 -5.35 10.50 14.55
C LEU A 169 -6.14 9.97 13.35
N GLU A 170 -7.21 10.66 12.95
CA GLU A 170 -8.01 10.25 11.79
C GLU A 170 -7.18 10.27 10.49
N GLY A 171 -6.35 11.31 10.31
CA GLY A 171 -5.40 11.40 9.20
C GLY A 171 -4.42 10.23 9.20
N TYR A 172 -3.77 9.97 10.34
CA TYR A 172 -2.87 8.84 10.53
C TYR A 172 -3.52 7.49 10.17
N LEU A 173 -4.75 7.26 10.64
CA LEU A 173 -5.47 6.00 10.39
C LEU A 173 -5.85 5.85 8.91
N LYS A 174 -6.33 6.92 8.27
CA LYS A 174 -6.77 6.92 6.87
C LYS A 174 -5.62 6.73 5.88
N GLU A 175 -4.42 7.21 6.21
CA GLU A 175 -3.27 7.00 5.32
C GLU A 175 -2.61 5.61 5.46
N ARG A 176 -2.93 4.86 6.53
CA ARG A 176 -2.36 3.53 6.80
C ARG A 176 -3.35 2.38 6.64
N TYR A 177 -4.64 2.64 6.87
CA TYR A 177 -5.65 1.60 6.94
C TYR A 177 -6.88 1.94 6.09
N VAL A 178 -7.58 0.91 5.62
CA VAL A 178 -8.81 1.09 4.84
C VAL A 178 -9.98 1.32 5.80
N PHE A 179 -10.61 2.49 5.70
CA PHE A 179 -11.83 2.79 6.46
C PHE A 179 -12.98 1.89 6.01
N ALA A 180 -13.58 1.16 6.96
CA ALA A 180 -14.64 0.18 6.70
C ALA A 180 -16.02 0.63 7.16
N GLY A 181 -16.15 1.86 7.67
CA GLY A 181 -17.40 2.42 8.16
C GLY A 181 -17.42 2.61 9.66
N LYS A 182 -18.61 2.79 10.23
CA LYS A 182 -18.84 2.90 11.67
C LYS A 182 -19.25 1.54 12.23
N ALA A 183 -18.75 1.19 13.41
CA ALA A 183 -19.20 0.00 14.14
C ALA A 183 -20.60 0.25 14.72
N ASN A 184 -21.37 -0.83 14.94
CA ASN A 184 -22.60 -0.77 15.69
C ASN A 184 -22.30 -0.60 17.20
N GLU A 185 -23.13 0.18 17.91
CA GLU A 185 -23.02 0.38 19.37
C GLU A 185 -22.97 -0.94 20.14
N ALA A 186 -23.61 -2.00 19.64
CA ALA A 186 -23.61 -3.33 20.24
C ALA A 186 -22.24 -4.04 20.19
N GLU A 187 -21.34 -3.68 19.27
CA GLU A 187 -20.01 -4.32 19.14
C GLU A 187 -19.01 -3.79 20.16
N VAL A 188 -19.23 -2.61 20.74
CA VAL A 188 -18.26 -1.91 21.60
C VAL A 188 -18.82 -1.49 22.96
N GLY A 189 -20.11 -1.68 23.19
CA GLY A 189 -20.76 -1.52 24.51
C GLY A 189 -21.08 -0.10 24.98
N VAL A 190 -20.42 0.93 24.45
CA VAL A 190 -20.73 2.35 24.73
C VAL A 190 -20.15 3.16 23.58
N LEU A 191 -20.95 4.06 22.84
CA LEU A 191 -20.41 5.34 22.56
C LEU A 191 -20.65 6.08 21.25
N SER A 192 -20.31 7.36 21.23
CA SER A 192 -20.74 8.40 20.33
C SER A 192 -20.01 8.51 18.97
N GLU A 193 -18.78 8.00 18.80
CA GLU A 193 -18.07 8.04 17.52
C GLU A 193 -17.17 6.82 17.36
N ILE A 194 -17.55 5.90 16.50
CA ILE A 194 -16.81 4.66 16.29
C ILE A 194 -16.40 4.55 14.84
N GLY A 195 -15.10 4.52 14.60
CA GLY A 195 -14.51 4.21 13.32
C GLY A 195 -14.02 2.76 13.28
N VAL A 196 -14.29 2.07 12.18
CA VAL A 196 -13.73 0.75 11.89
C VAL A 196 -12.75 0.89 10.74
N TYR A 197 -11.51 0.46 10.95
CA TYR A 197 -10.48 0.39 9.93
C TYR A 197 -9.97 -1.03 9.79
N LYS A 198 -9.44 -1.37 8.62
CA LYS A 198 -8.95 -2.71 8.31
C LYS A 198 -7.57 -2.64 7.70
N TYR A 199 -6.70 -3.53 8.14
CA TYR A 199 -5.41 -3.78 7.55
C TYR A 199 -5.41 -5.12 6.80
N PHE A 200 -4.84 -5.13 5.60
CA PHE A 200 -4.72 -6.31 4.74
C PHE A 200 -3.25 -6.68 4.59
N ASP A 201 -2.94 -7.98 4.61
CA ASP A 201 -1.56 -8.47 4.56
C ASP A 201 -0.94 -8.43 3.15
N ASN A 202 -1.68 -8.06 2.13
CA ASN A 202 -1.23 -7.88 0.75
C ASN A 202 -2.37 -7.39 -0.15
N THR A 203 -2.23 -7.59 -1.47
CA THR A 203 -3.22 -7.23 -2.50
C THR A 203 -4.58 -7.87 -2.37
N ASP A 204 -4.75 -8.90 -1.52
CA ASP A 204 -6.01 -9.62 -1.36
C ASP A 204 -6.90 -8.93 -0.31
N GLU A 205 -7.71 -7.98 -0.77
CA GLU A 205 -8.67 -7.24 0.06
C GLU A 205 -9.72 -8.16 0.74
N ALA A 206 -9.86 -9.42 0.30
CA ALA A 206 -10.71 -10.41 0.97
C ALA A 206 -10.07 -10.96 2.25
N LYS A 207 -8.76 -10.78 2.44
CA LYS A 207 -8.02 -11.28 3.61
C LYS A 207 -7.67 -10.15 4.57
N ILE A 208 -8.61 -9.81 5.44
CA ILE A 208 -8.37 -8.87 6.53
C ILE A 208 -7.45 -9.54 7.55
N LYS A 209 -6.37 -8.86 7.92
CA LYS A 209 -5.42 -9.33 8.94
C LYS A 209 -5.72 -8.75 10.32
N THR A 210 -6.03 -7.46 10.36
CA THR A 210 -6.27 -6.73 11.61
C THR A 210 -7.52 -5.87 11.47
N LYS A 211 -8.33 -5.85 12.52
CA LYS A 211 -9.42 -4.91 12.72
C LYS A 211 -8.97 -3.84 13.69
N ILE A 212 -9.15 -2.58 13.33
CA ILE A 212 -8.85 -1.44 14.18
C ILE A 212 -10.16 -0.76 14.51
N LEU A 213 -10.44 -0.62 15.82
CA LEU A 213 -11.62 0.05 16.34
C LEU A 213 -11.20 1.34 17.02
N VAL A 214 -11.96 2.40 16.78
CA VAL A 214 -11.78 3.69 17.44
C VAL A 214 -13.09 4.07 18.11
N TRP A 215 -13.03 4.36 19.41
CA TRP A 215 -14.18 4.84 20.18
C TRP A 215 -13.75 5.91 21.18
N GLY A 216 -14.69 6.80 21.55
CA GLY A 216 -14.44 7.78 22.59
C GLY A 216 -14.85 7.26 23.96
N PHE A 217 -14.21 7.74 25.01
CA PHE A 217 -14.63 7.57 26.40
C PHE A 217 -14.28 8.81 27.22
N ASP A 218 -15.02 9.02 28.30
CA ASP A 218 -14.78 10.12 29.23
C ASP A 218 -14.09 9.59 30.49
N ASP A 219 -13.01 10.25 30.92
CA ASP A 219 -12.35 10.01 32.18
C ASP A 219 -12.20 11.34 32.94
N THR A 220 -12.83 11.42 34.11
CA THR A 220 -12.88 12.55 35.05
C THR A 220 -13.08 13.94 34.42
N ASP A 221 -12.07 14.50 33.74
CA ASP A 221 -12.11 15.84 33.17
C ASP A 221 -11.74 15.91 31.68
N ARG A 222 -11.47 14.75 31.03
CA ARG A 222 -11.01 14.67 29.64
C ARG A 222 -11.77 13.60 28.87
N THR A 223 -11.99 13.86 27.59
CA THR A 223 -12.46 12.87 26.63
C THR A 223 -11.27 12.28 25.88
N PHE A 224 -11.13 10.98 25.96
CA PHE A 224 -10.11 10.23 25.23
C PHE A 224 -10.72 9.45 24.07
N LEU A 225 -9.86 9.11 23.13
CA LEU A 225 -10.13 8.17 22.07
C LEU A 225 -9.29 6.92 22.33
N ALA A 226 -9.96 5.79 22.51
CA ALA A 226 -9.29 4.51 22.52
C ALA A 226 -9.20 3.96 21.10
N VAL A 227 -8.03 3.43 20.74
CA VAL A 227 -7.81 2.74 19.48
C VAL A 227 -7.35 1.32 19.79
N SER A 228 -8.12 0.33 19.35
CA SER A 228 -7.78 -1.09 19.53
C SER A 228 -7.38 -1.72 18.22
N TYR A 229 -6.30 -2.47 18.25
CA TYR A 229 -5.77 -3.28 17.16
C TYR A 229 -5.94 -4.74 17.54
N SER A 230 -6.76 -5.48 16.80
CA SER A 230 -7.05 -6.89 17.08
C SER A 230 -6.90 -7.74 15.83
N PRO A 231 -6.44 -9.01 15.93
CA PRO A 231 -6.42 -9.93 14.80
C PRO A 231 -7.83 -10.14 14.23
N TYR A 232 -7.92 -10.43 12.93
CA TYR A 232 -9.19 -10.78 12.28
C TYR A 232 -9.06 -12.15 11.61
N PRO A 233 -10.05 -13.06 11.71
CA PRO A 233 -11.21 -13.02 12.62
C PRO A 233 -10.78 -13.24 14.07
N TYR A 234 -11.67 -12.92 15.02
CA TYR A 234 -11.44 -13.09 16.46
C TYR A 234 -11.31 -14.57 16.83
#